data_5c9e60aadce2386f04caa8fad181afee
#
_entry.id   5c9e60aadce2386f04caa8fad181afee
#
_cell.length_a   1.000
_cell.length_b   1.000
_cell.length_c   1.000
_cell.angle_alpha   90.00
_cell.angle_beta   90.00
_cell.angle_gamma   90.00
#
_symmetry.space_group_name_H-M   'P 1'
#
loop_
_entity.id
_entity.type
_entity.pdbx_description
1 polymer ?
#
loop_
_entity_poly.entity_id
_entity_poly.type
_entity_poly.pdbx_seq_one_letter_code
_entity_poly.pdbx_strand_id
1 'polypeptide(L)'
;FSAFVWFAILWMLVVYVPIAHWVWGGGFLMTAGLLDFAGGTVVHLNAGVAGLVAAYVIGNRTGYGSENFSPHNLSLAVIGTGLLWVGWFGFNGGSALGAGSRAAFAIVATHLAAAVGALTWMAIEWWKRGKPSVLGMISGAVAGLGTITPASGFILPWHALIVGLLAGAICYWACTWLKQKLNYDDSLDVFGIHGVGGALGTLLCGVFAVAALSDAPGTPGTAG
;
A
#
# COMPACT_ATOMS: atom_id res chain seq x y z
N PHE A 1 -11.55 -16.00 -16.36
CA PHE A 1 -10.08 -15.97 -16.44
C PHE A 1 -9.61 -15.16 -17.66
N SER A 2 -10.14 -15.42 -18.86
CA SER A 2 -9.72 -14.73 -20.10
C SER A 2 -9.89 -13.21 -20.03
N ALA A 3 -11.02 -12.72 -19.51
CA ALA A 3 -11.26 -11.27 -19.34
C ALA A 3 -10.21 -10.62 -18.44
N PHE A 4 -9.81 -11.30 -17.35
CA PHE A 4 -8.76 -10.82 -16.46
C PHE A 4 -7.40 -10.73 -17.17
N VAL A 5 -7.04 -11.72 -18.00
CA VAL A 5 -5.77 -11.70 -18.77
C VAL A 5 -5.72 -10.51 -19.73
N TRP A 6 -6.80 -10.29 -20.49
CA TRP A 6 -6.89 -9.13 -21.38
C TRP A 6 -6.85 -7.80 -20.63
N PHE A 7 -7.59 -7.71 -19.53
CA PHE A 7 -7.54 -6.54 -18.65
C PHE A 7 -6.10 -6.28 -18.18
N ALA A 8 -5.40 -7.29 -17.65
CA ALA A 8 -4.06 -7.14 -17.11
C ALA A 8 -3.06 -6.67 -18.18
N ILE A 9 -3.11 -7.24 -19.38
CA ILE A 9 -2.23 -6.83 -20.49
C ILE A 9 -2.50 -5.38 -20.90
N LEU A 10 -3.75 -5.03 -21.13
CA LEU A 10 -4.12 -3.68 -21.55
C LEU A 10 -3.82 -2.66 -20.45
N TRP A 11 -4.17 -2.96 -19.20
CA TRP A 11 -3.89 -2.09 -18.08
C TRP A 11 -2.39 -1.88 -17.88
N MET A 12 -1.58 -2.93 -17.99
CA MET A 12 -0.13 -2.82 -17.90
C MET A 12 0.43 -1.87 -18.96
N LEU A 13 0.01 -2.02 -20.22
CA LEU A 13 0.56 -1.23 -21.32
C LEU A 13 0.03 0.21 -21.34
N VAL A 14 -1.25 0.42 -21.06
CA VAL A 14 -1.93 1.73 -21.24
C VAL A 14 -1.93 2.56 -19.97
N VAL A 15 -1.84 1.93 -18.79
CA VAL A 15 -1.94 2.61 -17.49
C VAL A 15 -0.63 2.52 -16.71
N TYR A 16 -0.18 1.28 -16.41
CA TYR A 16 0.98 1.09 -15.54
C TYR A 16 2.28 1.65 -16.14
N VAL A 17 2.60 1.30 -17.37
CA VAL A 17 3.85 1.74 -18.05
C VAL A 17 3.92 3.27 -18.18
N PRO A 18 2.87 3.98 -18.63
CA PRO A 18 2.89 5.45 -18.63
C PRO A 18 3.11 6.07 -17.24
N ILE A 19 2.41 5.57 -16.21
CA ILE A 19 2.57 6.10 -14.85
C ILE A 19 3.98 5.81 -14.31
N ALA A 20 4.53 4.62 -14.56
CA ALA A 20 5.90 4.29 -14.21
C ALA A 20 6.92 5.21 -14.88
N HIS A 21 6.70 5.53 -16.17
CA HIS A 21 7.52 6.52 -16.88
C HIS A 21 7.40 7.91 -16.26
N TRP A 22 6.19 8.36 -15.92
CA TRP A 22 6.00 9.68 -15.32
C TRP A 22 6.75 9.85 -14.00
N VAL A 23 6.85 8.78 -13.19
CA VAL A 23 7.43 8.83 -11.85
C VAL A 23 8.90 8.41 -11.81
N TRP A 24 9.30 7.43 -12.61
CA TRP A 24 10.65 6.82 -12.56
C TRP A 24 11.44 6.92 -13.87
N GLY A 25 10.78 7.25 -14.98
CA GLY A 25 11.37 7.23 -16.31
C GLY A 25 11.72 8.61 -16.87
N GLY A 26 11.91 9.62 -16.06
CA GLY A 26 12.20 10.99 -16.51
C GLY A 26 10.97 11.79 -16.93
N GLY A 27 9.74 11.31 -16.60
CA GLY A 27 8.50 12.01 -16.92
C GLY A 27 8.21 13.21 -16.01
N PHE A 28 7.05 13.84 -16.23
CA PHE A 28 6.73 15.11 -15.61
C PHE A 28 6.58 15.07 -14.08
N LEU A 29 6.18 13.94 -13.50
CA LEU A 29 6.10 13.81 -12.04
C LEU A 29 7.50 13.73 -11.41
N MET A 30 8.43 13.00 -12.05
CA MET A 30 9.81 12.98 -11.62
C MET A 30 10.46 14.36 -11.68
N THR A 31 10.26 15.10 -12.78
CA THR A 31 10.80 16.45 -12.95
C THR A 31 10.15 17.47 -12.01
N ALA A 32 8.91 17.21 -11.58
CA ALA A 32 8.24 18.00 -10.54
C ALA A 32 8.71 17.66 -9.11
N GLY A 33 9.60 16.68 -8.93
CA GLY A 33 10.18 16.33 -7.63
C GLY A 33 9.37 15.33 -6.83
N LEU A 34 8.46 14.55 -7.45
CA LEU A 34 7.76 13.48 -6.76
C LEU A 34 8.74 12.39 -6.32
N LEU A 35 8.73 12.07 -5.02
CA LEU A 35 9.49 10.97 -4.44
C LEU A 35 8.60 9.73 -4.32
N ASP A 36 9.01 8.63 -4.92
CA ASP A 36 8.36 7.33 -4.82
C ASP A 36 9.41 6.21 -4.85
N PHE A 37 9.82 5.75 -3.67
CA PHE A 37 10.94 4.82 -3.53
C PHE A 37 10.68 3.46 -4.16
N ALA A 38 9.52 2.88 -3.87
CA ALA A 38 9.21 1.51 -4.29
C ALA A 38 7.82 1.35 -4.93
N GLY A 39 7.06 2.43 -5.14
CA GLY A 39 5.81 2.34 -5.88
C GLY A 39 4.54 2.68 -5.10
N GLY A 40 4.59 3.67 -4.22
CA GLY A 40 3.37 4.18 -3.57
C GLY A 40 2.37 4.75 -4.56
N THR A 41 2.85 5.53 -5.52
CA THR A 41 2.06 6.08 -6.62
C THR A 41 1.97 5.09 -7.78
N VAL A 42 3.12 4.59 -8.24
CA VAL A 42 3.21 3.73 -9.44
C VAL A 42 2.49 2.41 -9.25
N VAL A 43 2.59 1.79 -8.07
CA VAL A 43 2.01 0.47 -7.80
C VAL A 43 0.73 0.61 -6.97
N HIS A 44 0.81 1.13 -5.74
CA HIS A 44 -0.30 1.03 -4.80
C HIS A 44 -1.48 1.95 -5.13
N LEU A 45 -1.24 3.24 -5.32
CA LEU A 45 -2.32 4.17 -5.69
C LEU A 45 -2.95 3.76 -7.02
N ASN A 46 -2.12 3.43 -8.00
CA ASN A 46 -2.56 3.00 -9.32
C ASN A 46 -3.40 1.71 -9.26
N ALA A 47 -2.92 0.67 -8.55
CA ALA A 47 -3.67 -0.57 -8.37
C ALA A 47 -4.96 -0.36 -7.56
N GLY A 48 -4.91 0.49 -6.52
CA GLY A 48 -6.08 0.81 -5.71
C GLY A 48 -7.19 1.48 -6.53
N VAL A 49 -6.83 2.45 -7.38
CA VAL A 49 -7.78 3.10 -8.30
C VAL A 49 -8.31 2.11 -9.34
N ALA A 50 -7.44 1.24 -9.90
CA ALA A 50 -7.89 0.20 -10.82
C ALA A 50 -8.89 -0.77 -10.17
N GLY A 51 -8.65 -1.18 -8.90
CA GLY A 51 -9.57 -2.00 -8.13
C GLY A 51 -10.90 -1.31 -7.87
N LEU A 52 -10.90 -0.02 -7.54
CA LEU A 52 -12.11 0.77 -7.36
C LEU A 52 -12.95 0.85 -8.64
N VAL A 53 -12.30 1.18 -9.77
CA VAL A 53 -12.98 1.22 -11.07
C VAL A 53 -13.52 -0.15 -11.45
N ALA A 54 -12.74 -1.22 -11.25
CA ALA A 54 -13.20 -2.58 -11.50
C ALA A 54 -14.42 -2.94 -10.64
N ALA A 55 -14.43 -2.58 -9.36
CA ALA A 55 -15.58 -2.81 -8.48
C ALA A 55 -16.84 -2.10 -8.97
N TYR A 56 -16.74 -0.87 -9.45
CA TYR A 56 -17.89 -0.16 -10.04
C TYR A 56 -18.35 -0.74 -11.37
N VAL A 57 -17.43 -1.13 -12.24
CA VAL A 57 -17.76 -1.66 -13.58
C VAL A 57 -18.37 -3.05 -13.50
N ILE A 58 -17.85 -3.91 -12.63
CA ILE A 58 -18.36 -5.29 -12.44
C ILE A 58 -19.68 -5.27 -11.66
N GLY A 59 -19.83 -4.32 -10.74
CA GLY A 59 -21.00 -4.23 -9.86
C GLY A 59 -20.87 -5.13 -8.63
N ASN A 60 -21.90 -5.09 -7.80
CA ASN A 60 -21.93 -5.78 -6.53
C ASN A 60 -22.15 -7.29 -6.72
N ARG A 61 -21.48 -8.11 -5.89
CA ARG A 61 -21.72 -9.57 -5.81
C ARG A 61 -23.14 -9.86 -5.36
N THR A 62 -23.68 -10.98 -5.79
CA THR A 62 -24.95 -11.50 -5.28
C THR A 62 -24.87 -11.63 -3.76
N GLY A 63 -25.85 -11.09 -3.05
CA GLY A 63 -25.87 -11.09 -1.57
C GLY A 63 -25.06 -9.95 -0.92
N TYR A 64 -24.47 -9.00 -1.68
CA TYR A 64 -23.78 -7.86 -1.10
C TYR A 64 -24.70 -7.05 -0.18
N GLY A 65 -24.22 -6.79 1.04
CA GLY A 65 -25.00 -6.10 2.08
C GLY A 65 -25.97 -6.96 2.87
N SER A 66 -26.26 -8.21 2.45
CA SER A 66 -27.15 -9.14 3.15
C SER A 66 -26.46 -10.43 3.61
N GLU A 67 -25.39 -10.85 2.96
CA GLU A 67 -24.64 -12.05 3.29
C GLU A 67 -23.29 -11.72 3.96
N ASN A 68 -22.77 -12.67 4.72
CA ASN A 68 -21.45 -12.54 5.34
C ASN A 68 -20.35 -13.06 4.40
N PHE A 69 -19.54 -12.15 3.87
CA PHE A 69 -18.40 -12.45 2.99
C PHE A 69 -17.08 -12.63 3.76
N SER A 70 -17.10 -13.34 4.88
CA SER A 70 -15.87 -13.70 5.60
C SER A 70 -14.91 -14.52 4.70
N PRO A 71 -13.59 -14.43 4.90
CA PRO A 71 -12.64 -15.27 4.20
C PRO A 71 -12.98 -16.75 4.35
N HIS A 72 -12.97 -17.49 3.26
CA HIS A 72 -13.27 -18.93 3.24
C HIS A 72 -12.24 -19.72 4.07
N ASN A 73 -11.00 -19.24 4.19
CA ASN A 73 -9.97 -19.84 5.00
C ASN A 73 -9.05 -18.77 5.61
N LEU A 74 -9.29 -18.44 6.88
CA LEU A 74 -8.53 -17.42 7.58
C LEU A 74 -7.06 -17.82 7.82
N SER A 75 -6.77 -19.12 8.02
CA SER A 75 -5.40 -19.59 8.20
C SER A 75 -4.56 -19.36 6.94
N LEU A 76 -5.13 -19.64 5.77
CA LEU A 76 -4.47 -19.33 4.49
C LEU A 76 -4.28 -17.83 4.28
N ALA A 77 -5.23 -16.99 4.72
CA ALA A 77 -5.07 -15.54 4.66
C ALA A 77 -3.90 -15.05 5.53
N VAL A 78 -3.73 -15.61 6.73
CA VAL A 78 -2.59 -15.31 7.62
C VAL A 78 -1.27 -15.77 7.00
N ILE A 79 -1.21 -16.98 6.45
CA ILE A 79 -0.01 -17.49 5.76
C ILE A 79 0.33 -16.59 4.57
N GLY A 80 -0.68 -16.23 3.75
CA GLY A 80 -0.50 -15.32 2.61
C GLY A 80 0.04 -13.95 3.04
N THR A 81 -0.48 -13.38 4.13
CA THR A 81 0.03 -12.11 4.69
C THR A 81 1.47 -12.24 5.17
N GLY A 82 1.83 -13.34 5.83
CA GLY A 82 3.21 -13.61 6.23
C GLY A 82 4.17 -13.70 5.03
N LEU A 83 3.76 -14.39 3.98
CA LEU A 83 4.55 -14.48 2.74
C LEU A 83 4.67 -13.11 2.03
N LEU A 84 3.59 -12.33 2.00
CA LEU A 84 3.63 -10.95 1.50
C LEU A 84 4.58 -10.08 2.32
N TRP A 85 4.56 -10.19 3.63
CA TRP A 85 5.42 -9.39 4.51
C TRP A 85 6.90 -9.69 4.26
N VAL A 86 7.27 -10.97 4.17
CA VAL A 86 8.64 -11.37 3.81
C VAL A 86 9.00 -10.91 2.41
N GLY A 87 8.11 -11.08 1.42
CA GLY A 87 8.30 -10.60 0.06
C GLY A 87 8.46 -9.07 0.00
N TRP A 88 7.83 -8.34 0.91
CA TRP A 88 7.93 -6.88 0.97
C TRP A 88 9.28 -6.36 1.46
N PHE A 89 10.01 -7.15 2.24
CA PHE A 89 11.41 -6.83 2.51
C PHE A 89 12.24 -6.78 1.23
N GLY A 90 11.99 -7.73 0.31
CA GLY A 90 12.59 -7.70 -1.03
C GLY A 90 12.05 -6.56 -1.89
N PHE A 91 10.74 -6.31 -1.82
CA PHE A 91 10.09 -5.24 -2.60
C PHE A 91 10.66 -3.86 -2.25
N ASN A 92 10.66 -3.49 -0.97
CA ASN A 92 11.17 -2.19 -0.53
C ASN A 92 12.68 -2.16 -0.41
N GLY A 93 13.30 -3.17 0.20
CA GLY A 93 14.76 -3.21 0.35
C GLY A 93 15.47 -3.34 -1.01
N GLY A 94 14.91 -4.15 -1.93
CA GLY A 94 15.43 -4.31 -3.29
C GLY A 94 15.31 -3.04 -4.14
N SER A 95 14.36 -2.17 -3.85
CA SER A 95 14.22 -0.87 -4.53
C SER A 95 15.38 0.10 -4.25
N ALA A 96 16.25 -0.21 -3.28
CA ALA A 96 17.53 0.48 -3.10
C ALA A 96 18.52 0.20 -4.24
N LEU A 97 18.28 -0.79 -5.11
CA LEU A 97 19.12 -1.23 -6.23
C LEU A 97 20.56 -1.59 -5.83
N GLY A 98 20.78 -1.94 -4.58
CA GLY A 98 22.08 -2.32 -4.04
C GLY A 98 22.02 -2.74 -2.57
N ALA A 99 22.98 -3.55 -2.14
CA ALA A 99 23.13 -3.96 -0.75
C ALA A 99 23.89 -2.86 0.04
N GLY A 100 23.18 -2.19 0.94
CA GLY A 100 23.76 -1.10 1.72
C GLY A 100 22.82 -0.60 2.81
N SER A 101 23.21 0.50 3.48
CA SER A 101 22.44 1.10 4.58
C SER A 101 21.03 1.50 4.17
N ARG A 102 20.83 2.00 2.94
CA ARG A 102 19.50 2.36 2.43
C ARG A 102 18.58 1.14 2.33
N ALA A 103 19.06 0.01 1.80
CA ALA A 103 18.30 -1.23 1.77
C ALA A 103 17.93 -1.71 3.17
N ALA A 104 18.89 -1.66 4.11
CA ALA A 104 18.66 -2.00 5.51
C ALA A 104 17.61 -1.08 6.17
N PHE A 105 17.70 0.24 5.96
CA PHE A 105 16.70 1.19 6.46
C PHE A 105 15.31 0.93 5.87
N ALA A 106 15.22 0.67 4.57
CA ALA A 106 13.96 0.36 3.91
C ALA A 106 13.32 -0.92 4.50
N ILE A 107 14.10 -1.97 4.77
CA ILE A 107 13.63 -3.20 5.41
C ILE A 107 13.11 -2.92 6.83
N VAL A 108 13.89 -2.18 7.64
CA VAL A 108 13.50 -1.86 9.02
C VAL A 108 12.25 -0.98 9.04
N ALA A 109 12.19 0.06 8.20
CA ALA A 109 11.02 0.93 8.09
C ALA A 109 9.77 0.13 7.66
N THR A 110 9.91 -0.79 6.71
CA THR A 110 8.84 -1.68 6.25
C THR A 110 8.32 -2.54 7.38
N HIS A 111 9.22 -3.17 8.15
CA HIS A 111 8.83 -4.00 9.29
C HIS A 111 8.09 -3.21 10.36
N LEU A 112 8.61 -2.05 10.76
CA LEU A 112 8.01 -1.21 11.79
C LEU A 112 6.62 -0.71 11.38
N ALA A 113 6.47 -0.23 10.14
CA ALA A 113 5.18 0.27 9.67
C ALA A 113 4.12 -0.85 9.60
N ALA A 114 4.50 -2.05 9.15
CA ALA A 114 3.61 -3.20 9.11
C ALA A 114 3.16 -3.62 10.51
N ALA A 115 4.10 -3.73 11.45
CA ALA A 115 3.82 -4.13 12.84
C ALA A 115 2.91 -3.11 13.54
N VAL A 116 3.22 -1.81 13.42
CA VAL A 116 2.40 -0.75 14.02
C VAL A 116 1.04 -0.63 13.34
N GLY A 117 0.97 -0.80 12.01
CA GLY A 117 -0.29 -0.82 11.27
C GLY A 117 -1.22 -1.94 11.75
N ALA A 118 -0.68 -3.16 11.93
CA ALA A 118 -1.40 -4.29 12.49
C ALA A 118 -1.94 -4.01 13.90
N LEU A 119 -1.08 -3.49 14.79
CA LEU A 119 -1.46 -3.15 16.16
C LEU A 119 -2.51 -2.03 16.22
N THR A 120 -2.37 -1.02 15.38
CA THR A 120 -3.31 0.11 15.31
C THR A 120 -4.69 -0.33 14.86
N TRP A 121 -4.77 -1.10 13.78
CA TRP A 121 -6.04 -1.65 13.28
C TRP A 121 -6.71 -2.51 14.36
N MET A 122 -5.95 -3.42 14.95
CA MET A 122 -6.41 -4.29 16.03
C MET A 122 -6.94 -3.48 17.24
N ALA A 123 -6.22 -2.44 17.65
CA ALA A 123 -6.63 -1.58 18.77
C ALA A 123 -7.94 -0.83 18.47
N ILE A 124 -8.12 -0.33 17.23
CA ILE A 124 -9.36 0.34 16.81
C ILE A 124 -10.54 -0.64 16.79
N GLU A 125 -10.35 -1.87 16.29
CA GLU A 125 -11.40 -2.89 16.34
C GLU A 125 -11.75 -3.23 17.79
N TRP A 126 -10.75 -3.40 18.64
CA TRP A 126 -10.99 -3.69 20.06
C TRP A 126 -11.79 -2.60 20.73
N TRP A 127 -11.42 -1.35 20.51
CA TRP A 127 -12.15 -0.21 21.04
C TRP A 127 -13.59 -0.11 20.52
N LYS A 128 -13.79 -0.31 19.20
CA LYS A 128 -15.11 -0.11 18.57
C LYS A 128 -16.05 -1.32 18.71
N ARG A 129 -15.49 -2.55 18.73
CA ARG A 129 -16.25 -3.81 18.65
C ARG A 129 -16.10 -4.66 19.91
N GLY A 130 -15.32 -4.23 20.88
CA GLY A 130 -15.06 -4.97 22.12
C GLY A 130 -14.10 -6.17 21.98
N LYS A 131 -13.70 -6.50 20.75
CA LYS A 131 -12.73 -7.57 20.47
C LYS A 131 -12.01 -7.30 19.15
N PRO A 132 -10.69 -7.61 19.07
CA PRO A 132 -9.94 -7.55 17.81
C PRO A 132 -10.25 -8.79 16.95
N SER A 133 -9.94 -8.68 15.66
CA SER A 133 -10.02 -9.81 14.73
C SER A 133 -8.65 -10.10 14.10
N VAL A 134 -8.41 -11.38 13.79
CA VAL A 134 -7.21 -11.79 13.05
C VAL A 134 -7.21 -11.18 11.65
N LEU A 135 -8.39 -11.12 11.01
CA LEU A 135 -8.52 -10.49 9.70
C LEU A 135 -8.14 -9.01 9.75
N GLY A 136 -8.61 -8.27 10.77
CA GLY A 136 -8.25 -6.87 10.97
C GLY A 136 -6.76 -6.67 11.22
N MET A 137 -6.15 -7.54 12.01
CA MET A 137 -4.70 -7.51 12.25
C MET A 137 -3.90 -7.66 10.95
N ILE A 138 -4.22 -8.65 10.13
CA ILE A 138 -3.50 -8.86 8.85
C ILE A 138 -3.80 -7.76 7.82
N SER A 139 -5.02 -7.21 7.81
CA SER A 139 -5.36 -6.05 6.97
C SER A 139 -4.55 -4.82 7.38
N GLY A 140 -4.41 -4.56 8.68
CA GLY A 140 -3.58 -3.50 9.21
C GLY A 140 -2.09 -3.68 8.90
N ALA A 141 -1.58 -4.92 8.91
CA ALA A 141 -0.21 -5.22 8.49
C ALA A 141 0.01 -4.84 7.02
N VAL A 142 -0.89 -5.27 6.11
CA VAL A 142 -0.78 -4.95 4.68
C VAL A 142 -0.96 -3.45 4.43
N ALA A 143 -1.84 -2.77 5.18
CA ALA A 143 -1.97 -1.31 5.11
C ALA A 143 -0.67 -0.61 5.48
N GLY A 144 0.02 -1.06 6.55
CA GLY A 144 1.34 -0.55 6.92
C GLY A 144 2.39 -0.78 5.83
N LEU A 145 2.43 -1.99 5.24
CA LEU A 145 3.32 -2.34 4.13
C LEU A 145 3.11 -1.43 2.92
N GLY A 146 1.86 -1.27 2.47
CA GLY A 146 1.53 -0.45 1.30
C GLY A 146 1.81 1.04 1.53
N THR A 147 1.46 1.55 2.71
CA THR A 147 1.62 2.98 3.02
C THR A 147 3.10 3.37 3.18
N ILE A 148 3.97 2.52 3.73
CA ILE A 148 5.39 2.83 3.88
C ILE A 148 6.16 2.78 2.55
N THR A 149 5.65 2.08 1.57
CA THR A 149 6.33 1.77 0.30
C THR A 149 6.95 2.99 -0.40
N PRO A 150 6.26 4.13 -0.59
CA PRO A 150 6.86 5.28 -1.26
C PRO A 150 7.96 5.95 -0.47
N ALA A 151 7.96 5.79 0.85
CA ALA A 151 8.84 6.51 1.76
C ALA A 151 9.99 5.65 2.32
N SER A 152 9.91 4.32 2.20
CA SER A 152 10.74 3.37 2.96
C SER A 152 12.25 3.60 2.88
N GLY A 153 12.77 4.08 1.74
CA GLY A 153 14.19 4.37 1.54
C GLY A 153 14.56 5.85 1.64
N PHE A 154 13.60 6.74 1.92
CA PHE A 154 13.80 8.19 2.03
C PHE A 154 13.65 8.73 3.45
N ILE A 155 13.18 7.92 4.39
CA ILE A 155 12.89 8.31 5.77
C ILE A 155 13.74 7.53 6.77
N LEU A 156 13.90 8.09 7.97
CA LEU A 156 14.50 7.34 9.06
C LEU A 156 13.53 6.28 9.60
N PRO A 157 14.03 5.13 10.08
CA PRO A 157 13.18 4.04 10.55
C PRO A 157 12.13 4.42 11.62
N TRP A 158 12.43 5.37 12.50
CA TRP A 158 11.46 5.79 13.52
C TRP A 158 10.23 6.53 12.96
N HIS A 159 10.35 7.20 11.79
CA HIS A 159 9.21 7.79 11.10
C HIS A 159 8.19 6.72 10.69
N ALA A 160 8.67 5.49 10.44
CA ALA A 160 7.80 4.38 10.06
C ALA A 160 6.78 4.00 11.13
N LEU A 161 7.05 4.31 12.41
CA LEU A 161 6.09 4.14 13.50
C LEU A 161 4.88 5.05 13.30
N ILE A 162 5.11 6.30 12.90
CA ILE A 162 4.05 7.28 12.60
C ILE A 162 3.29 6.87 11.36
N VAL A 163 4.01 6.47 10.30
CA VAL A 163 3.40 5.99 9.06
C VAL A 163 2.50 4.77 9.32
N GLY A 164 2.97 3.80 10.09
CA GLY A 164 2.20 2.61 10.46
C GLY A 164 0.95 2.94 11.28
N LEU A 165 1.06 3.87 12.24
CA LEU A 165 -0.08 4.36 13.02
C LEU A 165 -1.16 4.99 12.12
N LEU A 166 -0.75 5.90 11.25
CA LEU A 166 -1.66 6.57 10.32
C LEU A 166 -2.24 5.59 9.29
N ALA A 167 -1.43 4.64 8.78
CA ALA A 167 -1.88 3.60 7.88
C ALA A 167 -2.99 2.75 8.52
N GLY A 168 -2.75 2.22 9.72
CA GLY A 168 -3.74 1.40 10.43
C GLY A 168 -5.05 2.15 10.67
N ALA A 169 -4.98 3.44 11.04
CA ALA A 169 -6.16 4.25 11.34
C ALA A 169 -6.93 4.67 10.09
N ILE A 170 -6.24 5.24 9.09
CA ILE A 170 -6.87 5.82 7.90
C ILE A 170 -7.36 4.72 6.95
N CYS A 171 -6.57 3.65 6.75
CA CYS A 171 -7.03 2.53 5.94
C CYS A 171 -8.19 1.77 6.62
N TYR A 172 -8.18 1.62 7.95
CA TYR A 172 -9.34 1.09 8.67
C TYR A 172 -10.61 1.90 8.37
N TRP A 173 -10.52 3.23 8.46
CA TRP A 173 -11.63 4.13 8.13
C TRP A 173 -12.07 3.97 6.67
N ALA A 174 -11.13 3.88 5.74
CA ALA A 174 -11.43 3.73 4.32
C ALA A 174 -12.11 2.38 4.00
N CYS A 175 -11.63 1.28 4.60
CA CYS A 175 -12.19 -0.06 4.38
C CYS A 175 -13.53 -0.28 5.10
N THR A 176 -13.85 0.52 6.11
CA THR A 176 -15.11 0.41 6.84
C THR A 176 -16.11 1.49 6.43
N TRP A 177 -15.90 2.73 6.85
CA TRP A 177 -16.85 3.81 6.66
C TRP A 177 -16.94 4.31 5.21
N LEU A 178 -15.77 4.58 4.57
CA LEU A 178 -15.75 5.12 3.21
C LEU A 178 -16.34 4.12 2.20
N LYS A 179 -15.93 2.85 2.31
CA LYS A 179 -16.45 1.76 1.48
C LYS A 179 -17.98 1.63 1.59
N GLN A 180 -18.52 1.66 2.80
CA GLN A 180 -19.96 1.60 3.03
C GLN A 180 -20.69 2.84 2.51
N LYS A 181 -20.14 4.03 2.75
CA LYS A 181 -20.74 5.30 2.30
C LYS A 181 -20.81 5.40 0.78
N LEU A 182 -19.79 4.95 0.08
CA LEU A 182 -19.73 4.97 -1.39
C LEU A 182 -20.35 3.72 -2.03
N ASN A 183 -20.72 2.73 -1.22
CA ASN A 183 -21.42 1.50 -1.62
C ASN A 183 -20.78 0.78 -2.80
N TYR A 184 -19.44 0.56 -2.76
CA TYR A 184 -18.72 -0.25 -3.74
C TYR A 184 -18.28 -1.59 -3.16
N ASP A 185 -18.45 -2.66 -3.93
CA ASP A 185 -18.09 -4.03 -3.52
C ASP A 185 -16.64 -4.36 -3.88
N ASP A 186 -15.72 -3.79 -3.12
CA ASP A 186 -14.30 -4.13 -3.17
C ASP A 186 -14.04 -5.29 -2.20
N SER A 187 -13.98 -6.50 -2.72
CA SER A 187 -13.96 -7.74 -1.92
C SER A 187 -12.69 -7.91 -1.09
N LEU A 188 -11.59 -7.31 -1.49
CA LEU A 188 -10.28 -7.43 -0.83
C LEU A 188 -9.78 -6.11 -0.24
N ASP A 189 -10.65 -5.11 -0.16
CA ASP A 189 -10.32 -3.77 0.35
C ASP A 189 -9.13 -3.10 -0.37
N VAL A 190 -8.98 -3.39 -1.67
CA VAL A 190 -7.84 -2.95 -2.49
C VAL A 190 -7.75 -1.43 -2.53
N PHE A 191 -8.88 -0.74 -2.73
CA PHE A 191 -8.87 0.72 -2.75
C PHE A 191 -8.54 1.30 -1.37
N GLY A 192 -9.16 0.78 -0.31
CA GLY A 192 -8.94 1.27 1.05
C GLY A 192 -7.51 1.06 1.54
N ILE A 193 -6.91 -0.08 1.22
CA ILE A 193 -5.55 -0.44 1.66
C ILE A 193 -4.49 0.14 0.72
N HIS A 194 -4.61 -0.10 -0.58
CA HIS A 194 -3.57 0.29 -1.55
C HIS A 194 -3.80 1.68 -2.14
N GLY A 195 -5.04 2.03 -2.50
CA GLY A 195 -5.36 3.35 -3.06
C GLY A 195 -5.17 4.46 -2.03
N VAL A 196 -5.91 4.36 -0.93
CA VAL A 196 -5.83 5.35 0.17
C VAL A 196 -4.48 5.28 0.88
N GLY A 197 -4.00 4.06 1.19
CA GLY A 197 -2.69 3.87 1.82
C GLY A 197 -1.53 4.37 0.95
N GLY A 198 -1.54 4.08 -0.36
CA GLY A 198 -0.52 4.56 -1.30
C GLY A 198 -0.50 6.09 -1.42
N ALA A 199 -1.68 6.71 -1.53
CA ALA A 199 -1.79 8.18 -1.54
C ALA A 199 -1.27 8.80 -0.24
N LEU A 200 -1.70 8.25 0.91
CA LEU A 200 -1.23 8.69 2.22
C LEU A 200 0.29 8.57 2.34
N GLY A 201 0.84 7.42 1.95
CA GLY A 201 2.28 7.17 2.02
C GLY A 201 3.09 8.11 1.14
N THR A 202 2.61 8.42 -0.08
CA THR A 202 3.25 9.39 -0.97
C THR A 202 3.26 10.81 -0.36
N LEU A 203 2.16 11.23 0.26
CA LEU A 203 2.10 12.52 0.98
C LEU A 203 3.05 12.54 2.19
N LEU A 204 3.08 11.46 2.99
CA LEU A 204 3.96 11.33 4.14
C LEU A 204 5.43 11.23 3.74
N CYS A 205 5.73 10.68 2.56
CA CYS A 205 7.08 10.72 2.00
C CYS A 205 7.56 12.17 1.85
N GLY A 206 6.76 13.05 1.26
CA GLY A 206 7.09 14.47 1.13
C GLY A 206 7.28 15.20 2.47
N VAL A 207 6.59 14.74 3.53
CA VAL A 207 6.71 15.33 4.88
C VAL A 207 7.95 14.85 5.63
N PHE A 208 8.30 13.56 5.50
CA PHE A 208 9.33 12.91 6.31
C PHE A 208 10.63 12.62 5.56
N ALA A 209 10.71 12.89 4.26
CA ALA A 209 11.93 12.65 3.49
C ALA A 209 13.11 13.42 4.08
N VAL A 210 14.24 12.70 4.21
CA VAL A 210 15.50 13.25 4.74
C VAL A 210 16.45 13.45 3.57
N ALA A 211 16.95 14.67 3.35
CA ALA A 211 17.80 15.02 2.23
C ALA A 211 19.01 14.06 2.05
N ALA A 212 19.67 13.69 3.15
CA ALA A 212 20.77 12.74 3.10
C ALA A 212 20.42 11.34 2.55
N LEU A 213 19.12 11.00 2.50
CA LEU A 213 18.61 9.74 1.94
C LEU A 213 17.95 9.94 0.57
N SER A 214 17.35 11.11 0.31
CA SER A 214 16.65 11.42 -0.94
C SER A 214 17.57 11.93 -2.04
N ASP A 215 18.66 12.63 -1.68
CA ASP A 215 19.56 13.27 -2.64
C ASP A 215 20.80 12.41 -2.99
N ALA A 216 20.89 11.20 -2.44
CA ALA A 216 22.03 10.33 -2.73
C ALA A 216 22.04 9.85 -4.20
N PRO A 217 23.21 9.79 -4.88
CA PRO A 217 23.31 9.31 -6.25
C PRO A 217 22.64 7.94 -6.46
N GLY A 218 21.92 7.78 -7.56
CA GLY A 218 21.18 6.56 -7.86
C GLY A 218 19.84 6.41 -7.14
N THR A 219 19.35 7.45 -6.47
CA THR A 219 18.02 7.45 -5.88
C THR A 219 16.95 7.57 -6.98
N PRO A 220 16.01 6.63 -7.10
CA PRO A 220 14.89 6.77 -8.04
C PRO A 220 14.11 8.07 -7.73
N GLY A 221 13.93 8.93 -8.73
CA GLY A 221 13.22 10.20 -8.57
C GLY A 221 14.10 11.43 -8.29
N THR A 222 15.40 11.28 -8.08
CA THR A 222 16.32 12.42 -8.08
C THR A 222 16.98 12.53 -9.46
N ALA A 223 16.73 13.62 -10.17
CA ALA A 223 17.52 13.96 -11.34
C ALA A 223 18.96 14.20 -10.85
N GLY A 224 19.93 13.37 -11.30
CA GLY A 224 21.35 13.58 -11.11
C GLY A 224 21.85 14.78 -11.87
#